data_e5c6af06cd41e33245e45cefc2b80af5
#
_entry.id   e5c6af06cd41e33245e45cefc2b80af5
#
_cell.length_a   1.000
_cell.length_b   1.000
_cell.length_c   1.000
_cell.angle_alpha   90.00
_cell.angle_beta   90.00
_cell.angle_gamma   90.00
#
_symmetry.space_group_name_H-M   'P 1'
#
loop_
_entity.id
_entity.type
_entity.pdbx_description
1 polymer ?
#
loop_
_entity_poly.entity_id
_entity_poly.type
_entity_poly.pdbx_seq_one_letter_code
_entity_poly.pdbx_strand_id
1 'polypeptide(L)'
;MLKKDDQVTIEIEDIGTDGAGIGKADGYTLFVKDAVIGDIIKAKVIKAKKTYGYARLMEIITPSKDRVEPVCPVARQCGGCQIQQMSYSAQLKYKQKLVRDNLARIGGITDCEVLPVIGMENPFNYRNKAQYPVGRNKDGKVVIGFYAGRTHSIVDYTQCAIGAPENAQILEKIRTFINENNISVYDEQSHKGLIRHILIRTGKHTGQIMVCLIINGKTLPHADKLVDCLKDISGMSSIMININKERTNVILGSECSVIWGNSYIEDSICGIMFRISPLSFFQVNPVQTEKLYRKALEYAELTGNETVWDLYCGIGTISLLMATKARKVYGVEIVPQAIEDAKNNALRNSLNNAEFFVGKAEEIVPRIYDEDMKKAENEPVDSKESSGLSDSASFESAMRINPDVVVVDPPRKGCDETLLDTIVKMNPKRIVYVSCDSATLARDLKYLAANGYEIARVQPVDQFAHTVHVETVILLSRTVPDAVIKVNLDMSELDVTSAESKATYKEIQEYVQNKYGLHVTNLYIAQVKQEFGIIERKNYNVGAGKSRVPQVTPEKREAIIDALKYFQMIV
;
A
#
# COMPACT_ATOMS: atom_id res chain seq x y z
N MET A 1 3.26 27.53 28.00
CA MET A 1 3.60 27.03 26.67
C MET A 1 5.10 26.79 26.63
N LEU A 2 5.52 25.58 26.31
CA LEU A 2 6.95 25.21 26.28
C LEU A 2 7.69 25.95 25.14
N LYS A 3 8.96 26.25 25.39
CA LYS A 3 9.88 26.90 24.45
C LYS A 3 11.04 26.00 24.14
N LYS A 4 11.80 26.34 23.08
CA LYS A 4 13.06 25.66 22.77
C LYS A 4 13.99 25.73 23.98
N ASP A 5 14.71 24.66 24.25
CA ASP A 5 15.64 24.41 25.32
C ASP A 5 15.02 24.16 26.71
N ASP A 6 13.69 24.26 26.87
CA ASP A 6 13.01 23.86 28.12
C ASP A 6 13.26 22.37 28.39
N GLN A 7 13.42 22.02 29.67
CA GLN A 7 13.54 20.66 30.16
C GLN A 7 12.28 20.27 30.91
N VAL A 8 11.74 19.11 30.62
CA VAL A 8 10.53 18.58 31.22
C VAL A 8 10.70 17.10 31.55
N THR A 9 10.02 16.66 32.60
CA THR A 9 9.85 15.23 32.90
C THR A 9 8.48 14.80 32.40
N ILE A 10 8.45 13.76 31.58
CA ILE A 10 7.22 13.23 31.00
C ILE A 10 7.21 11.71 31.00
N GLU A 11 6.04 11.13 31.08
CA GLU A 11 5.79 9.72 30.79
C GLU A 11 5.47 9.56 29.29
N ILE A 12 5.96 8.48 28.69
CA ILE A 12 5.67 8.13 27.29
C ILE A 12 4.42 7.26 27.25
N GLU A 13 3.37 7.81 26.66
CA GLU A 13 2.04 7.18 26.59
C GLU A 13 1.82 6.39 25.31
N ASP A 14 2.49 6.77 24.20
CA ASP A 14 2.26 6.18 22.86
C ASP A 14 3.51 6.30 21.97
N ILE A 15 3.43 5.75 20.75
CA ILE A 15 4.46 5.84 19.70
C ILE A 15 3.84 6.47 18.45
N GLY A 16 4.53 7.44 17.88
CA GLY A 16 4.16 8.07 16.61
C GLY A 16 4.50 7.20 15.38
N THR A 17 3.98 7.61 14.23
CA THR A 17 4.18 6.92 12.95
C THR A 17 5.64 6.91 12.47
N ASP A 18 6.51 7.73 13.07
CA ASP A 18 7.96 7.76 12.82
C ASP A 18 8.78 7.01 13.89
N GLY A 19 8.11 6.37 14.84
CA GLY A 19 8.73 5.63 15.95
C GLY A 19 9.16 6.49 17.13
N ALA A 20 8.85 7.78 17.14
CA ALA A 20 9.09 8.65 18.29
C ALA A 20 8.06 8.37 19.40
N GLY A 21 8.52 8.26 20.64
CA GLY A 21 7.64 8.21 21.80
C GLY A 21 6.82 9.49 21.92
N ILE A 22 5.57 9.37 22.33
CA ILE A 22 4.64 10.48 22.54
C ILE A 22 4.35 10.59 24.04
N GLY A 23 4.64 11.75 24.61
CA GLY A 23 4.27 12.10 25.99
C GLY A 23 3.71 13.51 26.07
N LYS A 24 3.16 13.89 27.23
CA LYS A 24 2.57 15.21 27.44
C LYS A 24 3.18 15.90 28.65
N ALA A 25 3.41 17.20 28.53
CA ALA A 25 3.74 18.08 29.63
C ALA A 25 2.65 19.18 29.71
N ASP A 26 1.88 19.20 30.78
CA ASP A 26 0.74 20.14 30.96
C ASP A 26 -0.20 20.18 29.73
N GLY A 27 -0.51 19.00 29.16
CA GLY A 27 -1.37 18.86 27.98
C GLY A 27 -0.69 19.15 26.65
N TYR A 28 0.58 19.61 26.64
CA TYR A 28 1.33 19.87 25.41
C TYR A 28 2.08 18.62 24.95
N THR A 29 1.79 18.17 23.74
CA THR A 29 2.32 16.92 23.17
C THR A 29 3.78 17.07 22.74
N LEU A 30 4.63 16.14 23.15
CA LEU A 30 6.04 16.05 22.77
C LEU A 30 6.35 14.73 22.08
N PHE A 31 7.06 14.79 20.96
CA PHE A 31 7.62 13.65 20.24
C PHE A 31 9.09 13.48 20.62
N VAL A 32 9.46 12.32 21.15
CA VAL A 32 10.79 12.04 21.68
C VAL A 32 11.35 10.78 21.05
N LYS A 33 12.40 10.94 20.23
CA LYS A 33 13.09 9.79 19.60
C LYS A 33 13.74 8.90 20.66
N ASP A 34 13.78 7.59 20.41
CA ASP A 34 14.38 6.56 21.26
C ASP A 34 13.67 6.33 22.61
N ALA A 35 12.49 6.89 22.82
CA ALA A 35 11.67 6.67 24.00
C ALA A 35 10.68 5.51 23.77
N VAL A 36 10.36 4.76 24.81
CA VAL A 36 9.48 3.57 24.80
C VAL A 36 8.24 3.85 25.63
N ILE A 37 7.10 3.30 25.25
CA ILE A 37 5.84 3.43 26.03
C ILE A 37 6.08 2.96 27.47
N GLY A 38 5.70 3.80 28.43
CA GLY A 38 5.88 3.55 29.86
C GLY A 38 7.24 4.03 30.44
N ASP A 39 8.13 4.60 29.61
CA ASP A 39 9.30 5.30 30.14
C ASP A 39 8.88 6.61 30.84
N ILE A 40 9.46 6.90 31.99
CA ILE A 40 9.49 8.24 32.59
C ILE A 40 10.85 8.84 32.26
N ILE A 41 10.85 9.94 31.50
CA ILE A 41 12.06 10.51 30.93
C ILE A 41 12.21 12.00 31.25
N LYS A 42 13.46 12.45 31.29
CA LYS A 42 13.81 13.88 31.21
C LYS A 42 14.09 14.20 29.74
N ALA A 43 13.31 15.11 29.18
CA ALA A 43 13.39 15.49 27.77
C ALA A 43 13.70 16.99 27.63
N LYS A 44 14.52 17.36 26.63
CA LYS A 44 14.83 18.75 26.28
C LYS A 44 14.15 19.12 24.97
N VAL A 45 13.33 20.16 24.98
CA VAL A 45 12.62 20.64 23.79
C VAL A 45 13.61 21.19 22.77
N ILE A 46 13.62 20.60 21.56
CA ILE A 46 14.48 21.06 20.43
C ILE A 46 13.70 21.92 19.45
N LYS A 47 12.38 21.73 19.35
CA LYS A 47 11.51 22.53 18.48
C LYS A 47 10.10 22.55 19.06
N ALA A 48 9.59 23.75 19.35
CA ALA A 48 8.21 23.96 19.76
C ALA A 48 7.36 24.48 18.60
N LYS A 49 6.13 23.95 18.45
CA LYS A 49 5.08 24.43 17.55
C LYS A 49 3.87 24.85 18.39
N LYS A 50 2.80 25.34 17.77
CA LYS A 50 1.61 25.84 18.48
C LYS A 50 0.93 24.78 19.36
N THR A 51 0.82 23.54 18.90
CA THR A 51 0.05 22.46 19.56
C THR A 51 0.91 21.26 19.97
N TYR A 52 2.14 21.15 19.48
CA TYR A 52 3.06 20.05 19.79
C TYR A 52 4.52 20.46 19.62
N GLY A 53 5.44 19.64 20.09
CA GLY A 53 6.88 19.86 19.93
C GLY A 53 7.68 18.59 19.76
N TYR A 54 8.96 18.77 19.45
CA TYR A 54 9.95 17.70 19.39
C TYR A 54 10.95 17.90 20.51
N ALA A 55 11.31 16.82 21.20
CA ALA A 55 12.27 16.88 22.27
C ALA A 55 13.34 15.78 22.12
N ARG A 56 14.49 16.02 22.72
CA ARG A 56 15.59 15.04 22.81
C ARG A 56 15.48 14.33 24.14
N LEU A 57 15.59 13.02 24.13
CA LEU A 57 15.78 12.20 25.32
C LEU A 57 17.12 12.56 25.96
N MET A 58 17.10 13.06 27.19
CA MET A 58 18.29 13.42 27.98
C MET A 58 18.66 12.31 28.96
N GLU A 59 17.65 11.78 29.66
CA GLU A 59 17.82 10.80 30.72
C GLU A 59 16.56 9.94 30.81
N ILE A 60 16.71 8.66 31.11
CA ILE A 60 15.61 7.76 31.46
C ILE A 60 15.59 7.67 32.99
N ILE A 61 14.57 8.28 33.60
CA ILE A 61 14.41 8.32 35.07
C ILE A 61 13.92 6.96 35.56
N THR A 62 12.85 6.45 34.90
CA THR A 62 12.31 5.11 35.15
C THR A 62 12.11 4.41 33.81
N PRO A 63 12.88 3.34 33.54
CA PRO A 63 12.70 2.61 32.30
C PRO A 63 11.38 1.83 32.31
N SER A 64 10.73 1.78 31.13
CA SER A 64 9.59 0.89 30.90
C SER A 64 10.02 -0.57 31.08
N LYS A 65 9.11 -1.42 31.57
CA LYS A 65 9.29 -2.87 31.59
C LYS A 65 9.49 -3.49 30.19
N ASP A 66 9.04 -2.79 29.16
CA ASP A 66 9.12 -3.18 27.77
C ASP A 66 10.35 -2.61 27.04
N ARG A 67 11.21 -1.86 27.76
CA ARG A 67 12.48 -1.37 27.22
C ARG A 67 13.52 -2.46 27.19
N VAL A 68 14.22 -2.57 26.06
CA VAL A 68 15.36 -3.49 25.88
C VAL A 68 16.54 -2.75 25.25
N GLU A 69 17.75 -3.27 25.44
CA GLU A 69 18.92 -2.76 24.71
C GLU A 69 18.85 -3.24 23.25
N PRO A 70 18.97 -2.34 22.27
CA PRO A 70 19.01 -2.73 20.87
C PRO A 70 20.17 -3.67 20.54
N VAL A 71 19.89 -4.77 19.85
CA VAL A 71 20.91 -5.72 19.38
C VAL A 71 21.88 -5.05 18.39
N CYS A 72 21.37 -4.11 17.58
CA CYS A 72 22.19 -3.37 16.62
C CYS A 72 22.85 -2.15 17.28
N PRO A 73 24.19 -2.08 17.36
CA PRO A 73 24.90 -0.99 18.04
C PRO A 73 24.71 0.37 17.36
N VAL A 74 24.30 0.39 16.08
CA VAL A 74 24.04 1.62 15.32
C VAL A 74 22.55 1.93 15.19
N ALA A 75 21.66 1.26 15.93
CA ALA A 75 20.21 1.44 15.82
C ALA A 75 19.76 2.90 15.97
N ARG A 76 20.41 3.68 16.87
CA ARG A 76 20.11 5.10 17.08
C ARG A 76 20.50 6.00 15.91
N GLN A 77 21.51 5.60 15.12
CA GLN A 77 22.05 6.38 14.02
C GLN A 77 21.41 5.98 12.68
N CYS A 78 21.23 4.67 12.47
CA CYS A 78 20.67 4.09 11.27
C CYS A 78 19.17 4.44 11.14
N GLY A 79 18.73 4.77 9.92
CA GLY A 79 17.33 5.05 9.62
C GLY A 79 16.45 3.81 9.42
N GLY A 80 17.01 2.59 9.50
CA GLY A 80 16.33 1.36 9.12
C GLY A 80 15.34 0.83 10.18
N CYS A 81 15.70 0.91 11.47
CA CYS A 81 14.88 0.42 12.59
C CYS A 81 14.48 1.59 13.48
N GLN A 82 13.18 1.70 13.83
CA GLN A 82 12.67 2.83 14.62
C GLN A 82 12.37 2.44 16.07
N ILE A 83 12.06 1.17 16.34
CA ILE A 83 11.56 0.70 17.64
C ILE A 83 12.32 -0.53 18.19
N GLN A 84 13.62 -0.68 17.84
CA GLN A 84 14.42 -1.81 18.31
C GLN A 84 14.70 -1.78 19.81
N GLN A 85 14.56 -0.61 20.46
CA GLN A 85 14.66 -0.43 21.91
C GLN A 85 13.41 -0.91 22.67
N MET A 86 12.38 -1.42 21.97
CA MET A 86 11.16 -1.97 22.54
C MET A 86 11.17 -3.49 22.43
N SER A 87 10.72 -4.18 23.47
CA SER A 87 10.57 -5.65 23.48
C SER A 87 9.68 -6.10 22.31
N TYR A 88 9.98 -7.25 21.73
CA TYR A 88 9.24 -7.70 20.54
C TYR A 88 7.74 -7.88 20.82
N SER A 89 7.38 -8.36 22.01
CA SER A 89 5.98 -8.47 22.43
C SER A 89 5.28 -7.11 22.50
N ALA A 90 5.97 -6.07 22.95
CA ALA A 90 5.44 -4.72 22.98
C ALA A 90 5.32 -4.11 21.57
N GLN A 91 6.26 -4.42 20.65
CA GLN A 91 6.15 -4.04 19.25
C GLN A 91 4.86 -4.60 18.60
N LEU A 92 4.53 -5.88 18.87
CA LEU A 92 3.31 -6.50 18.34
C LEU A 92 2.05 -5.84 18.88
N LYS A 93 2.00 -5.53 20.18
CA LYS A 93 0.87 -4.80 20.81
C LYS A 93 0.70 -3.40 20.22
N TYR A 94 1.81 -2.68 20.03
CA TYR A 94 1.81 -1.37 19.38
C TYR A 94 1.24 -1.46 17.95
N LYS A 95 1.67 -2.43 17.15
CA LYS A 95 1.22 -2.63 15.77
C LYS A 95 -0.26 -2.98 15.69
N GLN A 96 -0.76 -3.83 16.60
CA GLN A 96 -2.19 -4.12 16.71
C GLN A 96 -3.00 -2.86 17.07
N LYS A 97 -2.53 -2.09 18.05
CA LYS A 97 -3.14 -0.82 18.43
C LYS A 97 -3.17 0.17 17.28
N LEU A 98 -2.06 0.30 16.51
CA LEU A 98 -1.96 1.20 15.36
C LEU A 98 -3.03 0.89 14.31
N VAL A 99 -3.22 -0.39 13.96
CA VAL A 99 -4.26 -0.81 13.00
C VAL A 99 -5.64 -0.48 13.54
N ARG A 100 -5.95 -0.85 14.77
CA ARG A 100 -7.25 -0.56 15.41
C ARG A 100 -7.54 0.94 15.47
N ASP A 101 -6.56 1.75 15.89
CA ASP A 101 -6.74 3.20 16.01
C ASP A 101 -6.97 3.87 14.65
N ASN A 102 -6.30 3.41 13.58
CA ASN A 102 -6.51 3.93 12.24
C ASN A 102 -7.88 3.53 11.68
N LEU A 103 -8.31 2.29 11.88
CA LEU A 103 -9.66 1.84 11.49
C LEU A 103 -10.73 2.67 12.18
N ALA A 104 -10.61 2.91 13.49
CA ALA A 104 -11.57 3.70 14.23
C ALA A 104 -11.55 5.19 13.85
N ARG A 105 -10.38 5.83 13.82
CA ARG A 105 -10.28 7.30 13.67
C ARG A 105 -10.43 7.76 12.23
N ILE A 106 -9.92 7.01 11.25
CA ILE A 106 -9.94 7.36 9.83
C ILE A 106 -11.13 6.70 9.15
N GLY A 107 -11.30 5.40 9.38
CA GLY A 107 -12.37 4.59 8.78
C GLY A 107 -13.74 4.82 9.42
N GLY A 108 -13.79 5.22 10.70
CA GLY A 108 -15.03 5.21 11.48
C GLY A 108 -15.50 3.78 11.82
N ILE A 109 -14.59 2.79 11.72
CA ILE A 109 -14.85 1.36 11.90
C ILE A 109 -14.47 0.99 13.32
N THR A 110 -15.45 0.70 14.18
CA THR A 110 -15.28 0.42 15.61
C THR A 110 -15.80 -0.94 16.05
N ASP A 111 -16.59 -1.58 15.23
CA ASP A 111 -17.33 -2.81 15.49
C ASP A 111 -16.65 -4.07 14.94
N CYS A 112 -15.45 -3.95 14.37
CA CYS A 112 -14.65 -5.09 13.93
C CYS A 112 -13.54 -5.45 14.92
N GLU A 113 -13.33 -6.76 15.14
CA GLU A 113 -12.21 -7.24 15.93
C GLU A 113 -10.92 -7.20 15.13
N VAL A 114 -9.90 -6.51 15.68
CA VAL A 114 -8.53 -6.58 15.17
C VAL A 114 -7.81 -7.71 15.91
N LEU A 115 -7.54 -8.80 15.20
CA LEU A 115 -6.89 -9.98 15.76
C LEU A 115 -5.46 -9.68 16.26
N PRO A 116 -4.89 -10.48 17.16
CA PRO A 116 -3.50 -10.37 17.54
C PRO A 116 -2.57 -10.44 16.32
N VAL A 117 -1.50 -9.63 16.32
CA VAL A 117 -0.54 -9.60 15.22
C VAL A 117 0.17 -10.96 15.08
N ILE A 118 0.20 -11.51 13.87
CA ILE A 118 1.02 -12.69 13.57
C ILE A 118 2.49 -12.26 13.59
N GLY A 119 3.19 -12.59 14.67
CA GLY A 119 4.60 -12.26 14.87
C GLY A 119 5.57 -13.26 14.24
N MET A 120 6.86 -12.92 14.32
CA MET A 120 7.99 -13.78 13.95
C MET A 120 8.44 -14.61 15.14
N GLU A 121 8.88 -15.83 14.89
CA GLU A 121 9.60 -16.64 15.89
C GLU A 121 10.99 -16.05 16.16
N ASN A 122 11.67 -15.64 15.09
CA ASN A 122 12.93 -14.90 15.17
C ASN A 122 12.79 -13.56 14.41
N PRO A 123 12.76 -12.41 15.11
CA PRO A 123 12.62 -11.10 14.50
C PRO A 123 13.92 -10.53 13.92
N PHE A 124 14.97 -11.34 13.80
CA PHE A 124 16.26 -10.98 13.21
C PHE A 124 16.58 -11.82 11.98
N ASN A 125 17.54 -11.34 11.16
CA ASN A 125 18.02 -12.03 9.96
C ASN A 125 16.93 -12.45 8.96
N TYR A 126 15.83 -11.68 8.91
CA TYR A 126 14.66 -12.04 8.11
C TYR A 126 14.66 -11.44 6.70
N ARG A 127 15.45 -10.35 6.48
CA ARG A 127 15.43 -9.65 5.18
C ARG A 127 16.27 -10.39 4.15
N ASN A 128 15.61 -10.81 3.08
CA ASN A 128 16.22 -11.43 1.90
C ASN A 128 16.73 -10.43 0.85
N LYS A 129 16.49 -9.14 1.04
CA LYS A 129 16.93 -8.07 0.13
C LYS A 129 17.46 -6.90 0.94
N ALA A 130 18.66 -6.43 0.60
CA ALA A 130 19.23 -5.20 1.13
C ALA A 130 19.94 -4.40 0.03
N GLN A 131 19.86 -3.07 0.14
CA GLN A 131 20.53 -2.13 -0.75
C GLN A 131 21.41 -1.23 0.10
N TYR A 132 22.70 -1.33 -0.13
CA TYR A 132 23.71 -0.62 0.66
C TYR A 132 24.31 0.53 -0.15
N PRO A 133 24.13 1.79 0.24
CA PRO A 133 24.89 2.90 -0.33
C PRO A 133 26.39 2.70 -0.06
N VAL A 134 27.19 3.08 -1.04
CA VAL A 134 28.65 3.10 -0.95
C VAL A 134 29.12 4.54 -1.06
N GLY A 135 29.97 4.97 -0.16
CA GLY A 135 30.48 6.34 -0.12
C GLY A 135 31.92 6.42 0.37
N ARG A 136 32.41 7.64 0.59
CA ARG A 136 33.66 7.91 1.30
C ARG A 136 33.39 8.81 2.51
N ASN A 137 34.06 8.51 3.61
CA ASN A 137 34.04 9.39 4.78
C ASN A 137 35.00 10.60 4.57
N LYS A 138 35.07 11.47 5.56
CA LYS A 138 35.92 12.66 5.53
C LYS A 138 37.42 12.35 5.37
N ASP A 139 37.84 11.16 5.80
CA ASP A 139 39.23 10.69 5.69
C ASP A 139 39.50 9.97 4.35
N GLY A 140 38.54 9.98 3.44
CA GLY A 140 38.63 9.33 2.13
C GLY A 140 38.45 7.80 2.13
N LYS A 141 38.16 7.18 3.29
CA LYS A 141 37.97 5.74 3.40
C LYS A 141 36.60 5.34 2.83
N VAL A 142 36.54 4.19 2.16
CA VAL A 142 35.29 3.61 1.66
C VAL A 142 34.41 3.19 2.83
N VAL A 143 33.17 3.68 2.84
CA VAL A 143 32.13 3.36 3.81
C VAL A 143 30.97 2.66 3.11
N ILE A 144 30.43 1.61 3.74
CA ILE A 144 29.31 0.80 3.25
C ILE A 144 28.35 0.55 4.41
N GLY A 145 27.07 0.85 4.22
CA GLY A 145 26.09 0.63 5.29
C GLY A 145 24.71 1.16 4.91
N PHE A 146 24.08 1.92 5.81
CA PHE A 146 22.78 2.52 5.56
C PHE A 146 22.82 4.02 5.84
N TYR A 147 21.88 4.76 5.26
CA TYR A 147 21.75 6.18 5.55
C TYR A 147 21.32 6.42 7.00
N ALA A 148 21.93 7.39 7.63
CA ALA A 148 21.48 7.92 8.90
C ALA A 148 20.10 8.57 8.74
N GLY A 149 19.29 8.46 9.77
CA GLY A 149 17.92 8.99 9.72
C GLY A 149 17.87 10.47 9.33
N ARG A 150 17.07 10.80 8.32
CA ARG A 150 16.86 12.16 7.76
C ARG A 150 18.09 12.79 7.09
N THR A 151 19.10 12.02 6.76
CA THR A 151 20.30 12.50 6.06
C THR A 151 20.76 11.48 5.02
N HIS A 152 21.67 11.87 4.12
CA HIS A 152 22.37 10.98 3.19
C HIS A 152 23.77 10.57 3.73
N SER A 153 24.08 10.83 5.01
CA SER A 153 25.31 10.34 5.61
C SER A 153 25.24 8.83 5.80
N ILE A 154 26.23 8.10 5.33
CA ILE A 154 26.31 6.65 5.46
C ILE A 154 26.84 6.29 6.85
N VAL A 155 26.08 5.49 7.59
CA VAL A 155 26.54 4.81 8.81
C VAL A 155 27.33 3.60 8.36
N ASP A 156 28.65 3.62 8.54
CA ASP A 156 29.55 2.53 8.13
C ASP A 156 29.37 1.31 9.04
N TYR A 157 28.46 0.44 8.65
CA TYR A 157 28.13 -0.78 9.40
C TYR A 157 27.56 -1.86 8.49
N THR A 158 28.22 -3.01 8.41
CA THR A 158 27.89 -4.11 7.50
C THR A 158 27.12 -5.24 8.17
N GLN A 159 27.12 -5.31 9.50
CA GLN A 159 26.50 -6.40 10.30
C GLN A 159 25.05 -6.06 10.69
N CYS A 160 24.19 -5.86 9.69
CA CYS A 160 22.77 -5.50 9.95
C CYS A 160 22.03 -6.65 10.64
N ALA A 161 21.52 -6.42 11.85
CA ALA A 161 20.87 -7.45 12.67
C ALA A 161 19.59 -8.03 12.03
N ILE A 162 18.92 -7.31 11.11
CA ILE A 162 17.74 -7.80 10.39
C ILE A 162 18.05 -8.31 8.97
N GLY A 163 19.28 -8.06 8.46
CA GLY A 163 19.75 -8.54 7.15
C GLY A 163 20.16 -10.01 7.17
N ALA A 164 20.29 -10.60 5.99
CA ALA A 164 20.85 -11.96 5.87
C ALA A 164 22.29 -11.99 6.41
N PRO A 165 22.68 -13.04 7.14
CA PRO A 165 24.00 -13.13 7.77
C PRO A 165 25.18 -13.02 6.79
N GLU A 166 25.01 -13.54 5.59
CA GLU A 166 26.00 -13.57 4.51
C GLU A 166 26.37 -12.17 4.02
N ASN A 167 25.49 -11.19 4.20
CA ASN A 167 25.68 -9.82 3.72
C ASN A 167 26.97 -9.21 4.26
N ALA A 168 27.30 -9.42 5.53
CA ALA A 168 28.50 -8.85 6.14
C ALA A 168 29.78 -9.28 5.41
N GLN A 169 29.93 -10.59 5.16
CA GLN A 169 31.08 -11.16 4.45
C GLN A 169 31.17 -10.63 3.02
N ILE A 170 30.03 -10.58 2.32
CA ILE A 170 29.95 -10.08 0.94
C ILE A 170 30.40 -8.62 0.88
N LEU A 171 29.89 -7.78 1.78
CA LEU A 171 30.19 -6.35 1.80
C LEU A 171 31.67 -6.07 2.11
N GLU A 172 32.28 -6.81 3.04
CA GLU A 172 33.70 -6.65 3.34
C GLU A 172 34.60 -7.10 2.16
N LYS A 173 34.26 -8.18 1.47
CA LYS A 173 34.95 -8.59 0.24
C LYS A 173 34.85 -7.52 -0.86
N ILE A 174 33.67 -6.92 -1.04
CA ILE A 174 33.47 -5.85 -2.00
C ILE A 174 34.24 -4.57 -1.59
N ARG A 175 34.28 -4.24 -0.29
CA ARG A 175 35.10 -3.14 0.25
C ARG A 175 36.58 -3.32 -0.08
N THR A 176 37.11 -4.53 0.14
CA THR A 176 38.47 -4.91 -0.21
C THR A 176 38.73 -4.77 -1.70
N PHE A 177 37.84 -5.32 -2.53
CA PHE A 177 37.91 -5.19 -4.00
C PHE A 177 37.98 -3.72 -4.46
N ILE A 178 37.11 -2.84 -3.90
CA ILE A 178 37.10 -1.42 -4.23
C ILE A 178 38.44 -0.76 -3.90
N ASN A 179 38.98 -1.04 -2.73
CA ASN A 179 40.22 -0.43 -2.26
C ASN A 179 41.45 -0.93 -3.04
N GLU A 180 41.63 -2.23 -3.20
CA GLU A 180 42.78 -2.85 -3.87
C GLU A 180 42.86 -2.52 -5.36
N ASN A 181 41.70 -2.36 -6.02
CA ASN A 181 41.66 -2.05 -7.45
C ASN A 181 41.40 -0.56 -7.74
N ASN A 182 41.47 0.32 -6.72
CA ASN A 182 41.24 1.76 -6.83
C ASN A 182 39.97 2.15 -7.57
N ILE A 183 38.88 1.39 -7.33
CA ILE A 183 37.59 1.66 -7.95
C ILE A 183 37.02 2.96 -7.37
N SER A 184 36.59 3.88 -8.23
CA SER A 184 35.97 5.12 -7.78
C SER A 184 34.58 4.89 -7.21
N VAL A 185 34.28 5.61 -6.12
CA VAL A 185 32.96 5.59 -5.47
C VAL A 185 32.20 6.84 -5.87
N TYR A 186 30.91 6.69 -6.14
CA TYR A 186 30.03 7.79 -6.56
C TYR A 186 29.83 8.79 -5.42
N ASP A 187 29.98 10.05 -5.75
CA ASP A 187 29.72 11.18 -4.88
C ASP A 187 28.45 11.91 -5.34
N GLU A 188 27.47 12.01 -4.46
CA GLU A 188 26.14 12.59 -4.77
C GLU A 188 26.20 14.10 -5.05
N GLN A 189 27.21 14.82 -4.56
CA GLN A 189 27.33 16.27 -4.76
C GLN A 189 27.96 16.60 -6.11
N SER A 190 29.06 15.92 -6.45
CA SER A 190 29.77 16.12 -7.71
C SER A 190 29.21 15.30 -8.87
N HIS A 191 28.40 14.29 -8.59
CA HIS A 191 27.89 13.29 -9.54
C HIS A 191 28.99 12.54 -10.29
N LYS A 192 30.15 12.36 -9.65
CA LYS A 192 31.29 11.64 -10.20
C LYS A 192 31.57 10.37 -9.43
N GLY A 193 32.32 9.45 -10.06
CA GLY A 193 32.64 8.14 -9.49
C GLY A 193 31.73 7.03 -10.04
N LEU A 194 32.09 5.77 -9.78
CA LEU A 194 31.50 4.60 -10.42
C LEU A 194 30.48 3.89 -9.53
N ILE A 195 30.88 3.34 -8.38
CA ILE A 195 30.01 2.51 -7.56
C ILE A 195 29.10 3.39 -6.70
N ARG A 196 27.78 3.18 -6.85
CA ARG A 196 26.73 3.90 -6.10
C ARG A 196 26.20 3.08 -4.92
N HIS A 197 25.74 1.86 -5.22
CA HIS A 197 25.11 0.98 -4.25
C HIS A 197 25.49 -0.47 -4.50
N ILE A 198 25.25 -1.32 -3.51
CA ILE A 198 25.33 -2.78 -3.60
C ILE A 198 23.95 -3.32 -3.25
N LEU A 199 23.33 -4.06 -4.17
CA LEU A 199 22.14 -4.84 -3.92
C LEU A 199 22.56 -6.28 -3.63
N ILE A 200 22.09 -6.83 -2.51
CA ILE A 200 22.21 -8.27 -2.20
C ILE A 200 20.80 -8.85 -2.08
N ARG A 201 20.57 -9.97 -2.72
CA ARG A 201 19.37 -10.79 -2.57
C ARG A 201 19.76 -12.21 -2.16
N THR A 202 18.99 -12.80 -1.27
CA THR A 202 19.17 -14.18 -0.81
C THR A 202 17.86 -14.95 -0.95
N GLY A 203 17.88 -16.13 -1.56
CA GLY A 203 16.76 -17.06 -1.57
C GLY A 203 16.70 -17.78 -0.22
N LYS A 204 15.61 -17.61 0.52
CA LYS A 204 15.45 -18.18 1.86
C LYS A 204 15.39 -19.71 1.86
N HIS A 205 14.69 -20.27 0.87
CA HIS A 205 14.49 -21.72 0.75
C HIS A 205 15.57 -22.40 -0.11
N THR A 206 16.12 -21.66 -1.09
CA THR A 206 17.14 -22.21 -2.01
C THR A 206 18.57 -21.96 -1.56
N GLY A 207 18.80 -20.98 -0.69
CA GLY A 207 20.12 -20.52 -0.31
C GLY A 207 20.88 -19.78 -1.41
N GLN A 208 20.25 -19.52 -2.57
CA GLN A 208 20.90 -18.81 -3.68
C GLN A 208 21.13 -17.33 -3.34
N ILE A 209 22.28 -16.80 -3.74
CA ILE A 209 22.68 -15.40 -3.49
C ILE A 209 22.93 -14.70 -4.81
N MET A 210 22.39 -13.49 -4.91
CA MET A 210 22.67 -12.53 -5.98
C MET A 210 23.33 -11.29 -5.39
N VAL A 211 24.43 -10.86 -6.01
CA VAL A 211 25.07 -9.59 -5.76
C VAL A 211 24.98 -8.74 -7.03
N CYS A 212 24.43 -7.54 -6.92
CA CYS A 212 24.36 -6.60 -8.04
C CYS A 212 24.94 -5.25 -7.63
N LEU A 213 26.02 -4.81 -8.32
CA LEU A 213 26.61 -3.50 -8.10
C LEU A 213 25.90 -2.46 -8.97
N ILE A 214 25.38 -1.43 -8.36
CA ILE A 214 24.77 -0.28 -9.06
C ILE A 214 25.87 0.72 -9.40
N ILE A 215 26.08 0.97 -10.69
CA ILE A 215 27.18 1.75 -11.19
C ILE A 215 26.74 2.95 -12.04
N ASN A 216 27.48 4.05 -11.89
CA ASN A 216 27.38 5.25 -12.74
C ASN A 216 28.32 5.11 -13.96
N GLY A 217 28.16 4.03 -14.73
CA GLY A 217 29.02 3.69 -15.85
C GLY A 217 28.40 2.61 -16.72
N LYS A 218 29.10 2.18 -17.77
CA LYS A 218 28.66 1.05 -18.63
C LYS A 218 29.29 -0.28 -18.22
N THR A 219 30.49 -0.24 -17.66
CA THR A 219 31.27 -1.44 -17.33
C THR A 219 31.93 -1.28 -15.95
N LEU A 220 32.21 -2.38 -15.31
CA LEU A 220 32.96 -2.46 -14.05
C LEU A 220 34.41 -2.86 -14.37
N PRO A 221 35.43 -2.01 -14.10
CA PRO A 221 36.82 -2.42 -14.22
C PRO A 221 37.14 -3.58 -13.26
N HIS A 222 38.03 -4.48 -13.69
CA HIS A 222 38.46 -5.65 -12.91
C HIS A 222 37.29 -6.55 -12.44
N ALA A 223 36.26 -6.70 -13.27
CA ALA A 223 35.08 -7.52 -12.95
C ALA A 223 35.45 -8.99 -12.66
N ASP A 224 36.47 -9.51 -13.33
CA ASP A 224 37.08 -10.83 -13.08
C ASP A 224 37.51 -11.01 -11.63
N LYS A 225 38.21 -10.02 -11.07
CA LYS A 225 38.65 -10.04 -9.67
C LYS A 225 37.47 -9.97 -8.69
N LEU A 226 36.40 -9.24 -9.04
CA LEU A 226 35.17 -9.25 -8.22
C LEU A 226 34.56 -10.66 -8.19
N VAL A 227 34.49 -11.32 -9.34
CA VAL A 227 34.00 -12.71 -9.44
C VAL A 227 34.87 -13.63 -8.57
N ASP A 228 36.19 -13.55 -8.67
CA ASP A 228 37.10 -14.36 -7.86
C ASP A 228 36.95 -14.14 -6.36
N CYS A 229 36.61 -12.91 -5.94
CA CYS A 229 36.33 -12.61 -4.53
C CYS A 229 35.04 -13.25 -4.02
N LEU A 230 34.00 -13.36 -4.89
CA LEU A 230 32.63 -13.68 -4.44
C LEU A 230 32.17 -15.08 -4.80
N LYS A 231 32.64 -15.68 -5.90
CA LYS A 231 32.11 -16.95 -6.45
C LYS A 231 32.15 -18.13 -5.50
N ASP A 232 33.12 -18.15 -4.58
CA ASP A 232 33.31 -19.23 -3.62
C ASP A 232 32.47 -19.06 -2.34
N ILE A 233 31.68 -17.97 -2.23
CA ILE A 233 30.72 -17.83 -1.14
C ILE A 233 29.59 -18.84 -1.35
N SER A 234 29.30 -19.64 -0.32
CA SER A 234 28.25 -20.66 -0.40
C SER A 234 26.91 -20.03 -0.81
N GLY A 235 26.26 -20.60 -1.83
CA GLY A 235 25.01 -20.08 -2.38
C GLY A 235 25.18 -19.01 -3.46
N MET A 236 26.38 -18.48 -3.73
CA MET A 236 26.57 -17.48 -4.78
C MET A 236 26.14 -18.03 -6.14
N SER A 237 25.15 -17.42 -6.75
CA SER A 237 24.51 -17.89 -7.99
C SER A 237 24.47 -16.83 -9.08
N SER A 238 24.64 -15.55 -8.72
CA SER A 238 24.53 -14.42 -9.63
C SER A 238 25.37 -13.24 -9.17
N ILE A 239 26.25 -12.75 -10.05
CA ILE A 239 26.99 -11.50 -9.88
C ILE A 239 26.70 -10.62 -11.08
N MET A 240 26.16 -9.43 -10.82
CA MET A 240 25.61 -8.53 -11.85
C MET A 240 26.06 -7.09 -11.65
N ILE A 241 25.88 -6.28 -12.66
CA ILE A 241 25.84 -4.82 -12.57
C ILE A 241 24.46 -4.31 -12.99
N ASN A 242 24.06 -3.21 -12.37
CA ASN A 242 22.92 -2.41 -12.79
C ASN A 242 23.43 -1.03 -13.15
N ILE A 243 23.05 -0.52 -14.32
CA ILE A 243 23.52 0.76 -14.84
C ILE A 243 22.53 1.84 -14.43
N ASN A 244 22.97 2.74 -13.54
CA ASN A 244 22.19 3.90 -13.16
C ASN A 244 23.05 5.19 -13.24
N LYS A 245 22.82 5.97 -14.29
CA LYS A 245 23.48 7.27 -14.52
C LYS A 245 22.61 8.46 -14.11
N GLU A 246 21.36 8.19 -13.72
CA GLU A 246 20.40 9.22 -13.39
C GLU A 246 20.76 9.92 -12.07
N ARG A 247 20.55 11.25 -12.04
CA ARG A 247 20.80 12.10 -10.87
C ARG A 247 19.54 12.20 -10.00
N THR A 248 19.00 11.03 -9.61
CA THR A 248 17.77 10.90 -8.83
C THR A 248 18.01 10.04 -7.61
N ASN A 249 17.03 10.01 -6.70
CA ASN A 249 17.04 9.12 -5.53
C ASN A 249 16.68 7.66 -5.86
N VAL A 250 16.38 7.36 -7.13
CA VAL A 250 16.11 5.99 -7.58
C VAL A 250 17.41 5.21 -7.61
N ILE A 251 17.48 4.12 -6.90
CA ILE A 251 18.71 3.32 -6.73
C ILE A 251 19.00 2.50 -7.99
N LEU A 252 18.01 1.79 -8.52
CA LEU A 252 18.17 0.88 -9.66
C LEU A 252 17.86 1.61 -10.97
N GLY A 253 18.74 1.47 -11.96
CA GLY A 253 18.45 1.81 -13.35
C GLY A 253 17.70 0.66 -14.04
N SER A 254 17.30 0.88 -15.29
CA SER A 254 16.54 -0.10 -16.10
C SER A 254 17.40 -1.22 -16.69
N GLU A 255 18.72 -1.01 -16.83
CA GLU A 255 19.62 -1.96 -17.48
C GLU A 255 20.41 -2.78 -16.46
N CYS A 256 20.41 -4.09 -16.63
CA CYS A 256 21.22 -5.03 -15.86
C CYS A 256 22.07 -5.89 -16.79
N SER A 257 23.29 -6.20 -16.37
CA SER A 257 24.20 -7.10 -17.09
C SER A 257 24.79 -8.13 -16.14
N VAL A 258 24.84 -9.38 -16.60
CA VAL A 258 25.45 -10.49 -15.85
C VAL A 258 26.97 -10.40 -16.01
N ILE A 259 27.68 -10.48 -14.90
CA ILE A 259 29.15 -10.65 -14.88
C ILE A 259 29.47 -12.15 -14.74
N TRP A 260 28.75 -12.85 -13.85
CA TRP A 260 28.95 -14.27 -13.61
C TRP A 260 27.65 -14.93 -13.11
N GLY A 261 27.46 -16.19 -13.46
CA GLY A 261 26.29 -16.97 -13.06
C GLY A 261 25.02 -16.62 -13.84
N ASN A 262 23.88 -16.66 -13.18
CA ASN A 262 22.57 -16.43 -13.80
C ASN A 262 22.15 -14.94 -13.71
N SER A 263 21.17 -14.55 -14.55
CA SER A 263 20.53 -13.23 -14.47
C SER A 263 19.48 -13.12 -13.36
N TYR A 264 19.26 -14.18 -12.59
CA TYR A 264 18.25 -14.29 -11.53
C TYR A 264 18.74 -15.25 -10.44
N ILE A 265 18.07 -15.20 -9.31
CA ILE A 265 18.06 -16.28 -8.31
C ILE A 265 16.66 -16.88 -8.24
N GLU A 266 16.54 -18.06 -7.68
CA GLU A 266 15.27 -18.72 -7.44
C GLU A 266 14.99 -18.77 -5.94
N ASP A 267 13.72 -18.58 -5.57
CA ASP A 267 13.24 -18.84 -4.22
C ASP A 267 11.76 -19.26 -4.28
N SER A 268 11.25 -19.81 -3.18
CA SER A 268 9.84 -20.22 -3.13
C SER A 268 9.06 -19.45 -2.08
N ILE A 269 7.75 -19.31 -2.31
CA ILE A 269 6.75 -18.87 -1.32
C ILE A 269 5.58 -19.84 -1.39
N CYS A 270 5.21 -20.42 -0.26
CA CYS A 270 4.13 -21.41 -0.16
C CYS A 270 4.28 -22.60 -1.12
N GLY A 271 5.52 -22.99 -1.46
CA GLY A 271 5.82 -24.08 -2.40
C GLY A 271 5.80 -23.70 -3.87
N ILE A 272 5.48 -22.46 -4.23
CA ILE A 272 5.53 -21.93 -5.59
C ILE A 272 6.91 -21.33 -5.84
N MET A 273 7.58 -21.77 -6.91
CA MET A 273 8.92 -21.33 -7.30
C MET A 273 8.87 -20.04 -8.12
N PHE A 274 9.70 -19.07 -7.76
CA PHE A 274 9.84 -17.79 -8.45
C PHE A 274 11.26 -17.55 -8.92
N ARG A 275 11.40 -16.98 -10.13
CA ARG A 275 12.64 -16.33 -10.55
C ARG A 275 12.62 -14.87 -10.16
N ILE A 276 13.73 -14.44 -9.56
CA ILE A 276 13.88 -13.12 -8.97
C ILE A 276 15.09 -12.44 -9.60
N SER A 277 14.84 -11.45 -10.46
CA SER A 277 15.87 -10.59 -11.06
C SER A 277 16.26 -9.45 -10.10
N PRO A 278 17.30 -8.64 -10.39
CA PRO A 278 17.60 -7.44 -9.60
C PRO A 278 16.42 -6.47 -9.52
N LEU A 279 15.62 -6.38 -10.58
CA LEU A 279 14.51 -5.42 -10.72
C LEU A 279 13.18 -5.94 -10.18
N SER A 280 13.00 -7.27 -10.08
CA SER A 280 11.73 -7.87 -9.63
C SER A 280 11.38 -7.40 -8.23
N PHE A 281 10.10 -7.03 -8.00
CA PHE A 281 9.58 -6.91 -6.65
C PHE A 281 9.36 -8.32 -6.09
N PHE A 282 9.92 -8.58 -4.92
CA PHE A 282 9.72 -9.81 -4.15
C PHE A 282 9.75 -9.46 -2.68
N GLN A 283 8.83 -9.98 -1.91
CA GLN A 283 8.67 -9.65 -0.49
C GLN A 283 9.95 -9.93 0.31
N VAL A 284 10.32 -8.99 1.17
CA VAL A 284 11.64 -9.00 1.83
C VAL A 284 11.75 -9.95 3.02
N ASN A 285 10.64 -10.52 3.47
CA ASN A 285 10.59 -11.48 4.58
C ASN A 285 9.79 -12.71 4.16
N PRO A 286 10.40 -13.70 3.52
CA PRO A 286 9.70 -14.87 2.96
C PRO A 286 8.86 -15.63 3.99
N VAL A 287 9.39 -15.83 5.20
CA VAL A 287 8.70 -16.56 6.27
C VAL A 287 7.38 -15.91 6.67
N GLN A 288 7.39 -14.58 6.87
CA GLN A 288 6.16 -13.86 7.21
C GLN A 288 5.26 -13.67 5.99
N THR A 289 5.83 -13.56 4.80
CA THR A 289 5.07 -13.51 3.54
C THR A 289 4.25 -14.78 3.34
N GLU A 290 4.80 -15.95 3.67
CA GLU A 290 4.02 -17.19 3.62
C GLU A 290 2.83 -17.17 4.60
N LYS A 291 3.02 -16.66 5.82
CA LYS A 291 1.93 -16.51 6.79
C LYS A 291 0.87 -15.51 6.30
N LEU A 292 1.32 -14.37 5.75
CA LEU A 292 0.47 -13.33 5.15
C LEU A 292 -0.38 -13.89 4.00
N TYR A 293 0.27 -14.59 3.06
CA TYR A 293 -0.37 -15.11 1.85
C TYR A 293 -1.26 -16.32 2.15
N ARG A 294 -0.89 -17.19 3.08
CA ARG A 294 -1.77 -18.26 3.57
C ARG A 294 -3.03 -17.68 4.21
N LYS A 295 -2.91 -16.55 4.94
CA LYS A 295 -4.05 -15.87 5.51
C LYS A 295 -4.93 -15.23 4.42
N ALA A 296 -4.34 -14.63 3.38
CA ALA A 296 -5.08 -14.13 2.23
C ALA A 296 -5.82 -15.25 1.49
N LEU A 297 -5.17 -16.40 1.28
CA LEU A 297 -5.79 -17.60 0.67
C LEU A 297 -6.92 -18.16 1.54
N GLU A 298 -6.74 -18.20 2.87
CA GLU A 298 -7.79 -18.60 3.82
C GLU A 298 -9.01 -17.68 3.71
N TYR A 299 -8.80 -16.35 3.64
CA TYR A 299 -9.87 -15.37 3.53
C TYR A 299 -10.55 -15.35 2.16
N ALA A 300 -9.87 -15.80 1.12
CA ALA A 300 -10.49 -15.97 -0.19
C ALA A 300 -11.51 -17.12 -0.22
N GLU A 301 -11.45 -18.10 0.71
CA GLU A 301 -12.38 -19.24 0.87
C GLU A 301 -12.66 -19.94 -0.46
N LEU A 302 -11.61 -20.28 -1.22
CA LEU A 302 -11.73 -20.87 -2.54
C LEU A 302 -12.08 -22.36 -2.47
N THR A 303 -13.04 -22.79 -3.31
CA THR A 303 -13.53 -24.18 -3.41
C THR A 303 -13.12 -24.88 -4.70
N GLY A 304 -12.52 -24.14 -5.65
CA GLY A 304 -12.13 -24.63 -6.98
C GLY A 304 -13.03 -24.14 -8.12
N ASN A 305 -14.10 -23.43 -7.79
CA ASN A 305 -15.07 -22.93 -8.79
C ASN A 305 -14.94 -21.42 -9.04
N GLU A 306 -14.21 -20.71 -8.19
CA GLU A 306 -14.17 -19.27 -8.18
C GLU A 306 -13.28 -18.70 -9.30
N THR A 307 -13.70 -17.53 -9.82
CA THR A 307 -12.88 -16.60 -10.58
C THR A 307 -12.32 -15.55 -9.64
N VAL A 308 -11.00 -15.41 -9.63
CA VAL A 308 -10.28 -14.46 -8.78
C VAL A 308 -9.62 -13.38 -9.64
N TRP A 309 -9.74 -12.12 -9.23
CA TRP A 309 -8.94 -11.02 -9.78
C TRP A 309 -7.93 -10.57 -8.74
N ASP A 310 -6.64 -10.55 -9.12
CA ASP A 310 -5.53 -10.02 -8.34
C ASP A 310 -5.08 -8.70 -8.96
N LEU A 311 -5.40 -7.62 -8.30
CA LEU A 311 -5.08 -6.27 -8.75
C LEU A 311 -3.78 -5.81 -8.06
N TYR A 312 -2.83 -5.34 -8.84
CA TYR A 312 -1.43 -5.09 -8.45
C TYR A 312 -0.60 -6.36 -8.25
N CYS A 313 -0.73 -7.34 -9.19
CA CYS A 313 -0.20 -8.69 -8.99
C CYS A 313 1.33 -8.83 -8.98
N GLY A 314 2.09 -7.81 -9.43
CA GLY A 314 3.54 -7.89 -9.52
C GLY A 314 4.00 -9.06 -10.39
N ILE A 315 4.94 -9.88 -9.90
CA ILE A 315 5.42 -11.09 -10.56
C ILE A 315 4.51 -12.31 -10.31
N GLY A 316 3.26 -12.07 -9.88
CA GLY A 316 2.23 -13.09 -9.70
C GLY A 316 2.28 -13.83 -8.36
N THR A 317 2.88 -13.28 -7.31
CA THR A 317 3.08 -14.03 -6.05
C THR A 317 1.78 -14.43 -5.37
N ILE A 318 0.80 -13.55 -5.26
CA ILE A 318 -0.53 -13.85 -4.72
C ILE A 318 -1.38 -14.56 -5.77
N SER A 319 -1.35 -14.09 -7.03
CA SER A 319 -2.12 -14.70 -8.14
C SER A 319 -1.86 -16.19 -8.27
N LEU A 320 -0.59 -16.61 -8.27
CA LEU A 320 -0.22 -18.02 -8.45
C LEU A 320 -0.61 -18.86 -7.22
N LEU A 321 -0.55 -18.28 -6.02
CA LEU A 321 -1.06 -18.97 -4.84
C LEU A 321 -2.58 -19.16 -4.91
N MET A 322 -3.34 -18.16 -5.33
CA MET A 322 -4.78 -18.27 -5.56
C MET A 322 -5.10 -19.30 -6.65
N ALA A 323 -4.28 -19.35 -7.73
CA ALA A 323 -4.44 -20.30 -8.83
C ALA A 323 -4.31 -21.78 -8.41
N THR A 324 -3.66 -22.07 -7.26
CA THR A 324 -3.62 -23.45 -6.72
C THR A 324 -4.98 -23.96 -6.27
N LYS A 325 -5.96 -23.07 -6.04
CA LYS A 325 -7.28 -23.40 -5.51
C LYS A 325 -8.45 -22.76 -6.27
N ALA A 326 -8.21 -21.82 -7.16
CA ALA A 326 -9.25 -21.18 -7.96
C ALA A 326 -9.47 -21.89 -9.28
N ARG A 327 -10.65 -21.73 -9.88
CA ARG A 327 -10.93 -22.15 -11.26
C ARG A 327 -10.12 -21.32 -12.25
N LYS A 328 -10.10 -19.99 -12.08
CA LYS A 328 -9.38 -19.04 -12.94
C LYS A 328 -8.89 -17.86 -12.13
N VAL A 329 -7.70 -17.38 -12.46
CA VAL A 329 -7.14 -16.16 -11.84
C VAL A 329 -6.74 -15.18 -12.94
N TYR A 330 -7.09 -13.92 -12.74
CA TYR A 330 -6.68 -12.79 -13.58
C TYR A 330 -5.81 -11.84 -12.78
N GLY A 331 -4.58 -11.58 -13.25
CA GLY A 331 -3.64 -10.65 -12.62
C GLY A 331 -3.46 -9.38 -13.44
N VAL A 332 -3.41 -8.23 -12.80
CA VAL A 332 -3.16 -6.92 -13.44
C VAL A 332 -1.97 -6.23 -12.78
N GLU A 333 -1.02 -5.75 -13.59
CA GLU A 333 0.18 -5.04 -13.12
C GLU A 333 0.64 -4.01 -14.18
N ILE A 334 1.07 -2.84 -13.71
CA ILE A 334 1.50 -1.74 -14.58
C ILE A 334 2.85 -1.99 -15.25
N VAL A 335 3.73 -2.79 -14.61
CA VAL A 335 5.10 -3.03 -15.07
C VAL A 335 5.13 -4.19 -16.06
N PRO A 336 5.42 -3.96 -17.36
CA PRO A 336 5.40 -5.03 -18.38
C PRO A 336 6.33 -6.20 -18.06
N GLN A 337 7.54 -5.91 -17.52
CA GLN A 337 8.50 -6.94 -17.15
C GLN A 337 7.99 -7.84 -16.02
N ALA A 338 7.25 -7.26 -15.05
CA ALA A 338 6.67 -8.04 -13.97
C ALA A 338 5.58 -9.01 -14.49
N ILE A 339 4.80 -8.60 -15.49
CA ILE A 339 3.82 -9.49 -16.16
C ILE A 339 4.51 -10.62 -16.93
N GLU A 340 5.63 -10.32 -17.61
CA GLU A 340 6.42 -11.36 -18.27
C GLU A 340 6.98 -12.37 -17.24
N ASP A 341 7.52 -11.87 -16.13
CA ASP A 341 7.97 -12.69 -15.01
C ASP A 341 6.82 -13.53 -14.43
N ALA A 342 5.61 -12.94 -14.26
CA ALA A 342 4.43 -13.64 -13.75
C ALA A 342 4.00 -14.80 -14.67
N LYS A 343 3.96 -14.58 -16.00
CA LYS A 343 3.66 -15.62 -16.99
C LYS A 343 4.70 -16.74 -16.95
N ASN A 344 5.98 -16.40 -16.88
CA ASN A 344 7.07 -17.38 -16.78
C ASN A 344 7.00 -18.17 -15.47
N ASN A 345 6.65 -17.52 -14.35
CA ASN A 345 6.45 -18.18 -13.07
C ASN A 345 5.22 -19.12 -13.10
N ALA A 346 4.13 -18.73 -13.76
CA ALA A 346 2.95 -19.58 -13.96
C ALA A 346 3.31 -20.86 -14.72
N LEU A 347 3.99 -20.74 -15.87
CA LEU A 347 4.46 -21.87 -16.70
C LEU A 347 5.38 -22.80 -15.90
N ARG A 348 6.35 -22.24 -15.15
CA ARG A 348 7.29 -22.99 -14.32
C ARG A 348 6.59 -23.87 -13.28
N ASN A 349 5.50 -23.38 -12.71
CA ASN A 349 4.73 -24.08 -11.68
C ASN A 349 3.54 -24.87 -12.25
N SER A 350 3.42 -24.97 -13.58
CA SER A 350 2.32 -25.67 -14.28
C SER A 350 0.92 -25.14 -13.90
N LEU A 351 0.82 -23.84 -13.60
CA LEU A 351 -0.42 -23.13 -13.25
C LEU A 351 -1.01 -22.48 -14.50
N ASN A 352 -1.74 -23.25 -15.31
CA ASN A 352 -2.30 -22.81 -16.61
C ASN A 352 -3.61 -22.02 -16.48
N ASN A 353 -4.16 -21.92 -15.28
CA ASN A 353 -5.41 -21.21 -14.98
C ASN A 353 -5.20 -19.75 -14.54
N ALA A 354 -3.97 -19.23 -14.62
CA ALA A 354 -3.64 -17.83 -14.37
C ALA A 354 -3.39 -17.08 -15.69
N GLU A 355 -3.96 -15.89 -15.82
CA GLU A 355 -3.81 -15.00 -16.97
C GLU A 355 -3.44 -13.59 -16.49
N PHE A 356 -2.57 -12.88 -17.25
CA PHE A 356 -1.97 -11.64 -16.78
C PHE A 356 -2.05 -10.53 -17.82
N PHE A 357 -2.42 -9.31 -17.37
CA PHE A 357 -2.61 -8.12 -18.19
C PHE A 357 -1.67 -6.99 -17.74
N VAL A 358 -1.07 -6.31 -18.73
CA VAL A 358 -0.22 -5.13 -18.50
C VAL A 358 -1.06 -3.88 -18.50
N GLY A 359 -0.95 -3.07 -17.47
CA GLY A 359 -1.53 -1.74 -17.37
C GLY A 359 -1.91 -1.38 -15.95
N LYS A 360 -2.38 -0.15 -15.75
CA LYS A 360 -2.89 0.28 -14.46
C LYS A 360 -4.22 -0.40 -14.17
N ALA A 361 -4.39 -0.92 -12.95
CA ALA A 361 -5.62 -1.61 -12.55
C ALA A 361 -6.86 -0.73 -12.74
N GLU A 362 -6.76 0.56 -12.37
CA GLU A 362 -7.80 1.56 -12.52
C GLU A 362 -8.22 1.88 -13.96
N GLU A 363 -7.39 1.52 -14.95
CA GLU A 363 -7.66 1.71 -16.39
C GLU A 363 -8.05 0.39 -17.07
N ILE A 364 -7.33 -0.71 -16.75
CA ILE A 364 -7.48 -2.00 -17.42
C ILE A 364 -8.74 -2.73 -16.95
N VAL A 365 -8.99 -2.75 -15.63
CA VAL A 365 -10.11 -3.51 -15.06
C VAL A 365 -11.47 -2.98 -15.54
N PRO A 366 -11.74 -1.66 -15.49
CA PRO A 366 -12.99 -1.12 -16.04
C PRO A 366 -13.17 -1.45 -17.52
N ARG A 367 -12.11 -1.32 -18.32
CA ARG A 367 -12.16 -1.58 -19.76
C ARG A 367 -12.49 -3.04 -20.07
N ILE A 368 -11.81 -3.98 -19.40
CA ILE A 368 -12.06 -5.42 -19.62
C ILE A 368 -13.49 -5.77 -19.18
N TYR A 369 -13.93 -5.24 -18.05
CA TYR A 369 -15.29 -5.43 -17.55
C TYR A 369 -16.35 -4.91 -18.52
N ASP A 370 -16.20 -3.68 -19.00
CA ASP A 370 -17.13 -3.06 -19.96
C ASP A 370 -17.13 -3.78 -21.32
N GLU A 371 -15.97 -4.26 -21.80
CA GLU A 371 -15.87 -5.03 -23.05
C GLU A 371 -16.57 -6.39 -22.93
N ASP A 372 -16.49 -7.04 -21.77
CA ASP A 372 -17.15 -8.33 -21.54
C ASP A 372 -18.66 -8.17 -21.40
N MET A 373 -19.11 -7.14 -20.69
CA MET A 373 -20.53 -6.81 -20.58
C MET A 373 -21.16 -6.52 -21.95
N LYS A 374 -20.47 -5.76 -22.82
CA LYS A 374 -20.94 -5.49 -24.20
C LYS A 374 -20.99 -6.74 -25.08
N LYS A 375 -20.07 -7.68 -24.91
CA LYS A 375 -20.10 -8.96 -25.61
C LYS A 375 -21.29 -9.80 -25.17
N ALA A 376 -21.57 -9.86 -23.88
CA ALA A 376 -22.71 -10.56 -23.31
C ALA A 376 -24.06 -10.00 -23.80
N GLU A 377 -24.16 -8.67 -23.98
CA GLU A 377 -25.36 -8.00 -24.53
C GLU A 377 -25.57 -8.23 -26.04
N ASN A 378 -24.49 -8.46 -26.78
CA ASN A 378 -24.54 -8.59 -28.25
C ASN A 378 -24.57 -10.05 -28.74
N GLU A 379 -24.53 -11.07 -27.89
CA GLU A 379 -24.76 -12.46 -28.29
C GLU A 379 -26.22 -12.66 -28.75
N PRO A 380 -26.46 -13.09 -30.00
CA PRO A 380 -27.81 -13.22 -30.52
C PRO A 380 -28.60 -14.28 -29.76
N VAL A 381 -29.83 -13.93 -29.40
CA VAL A 381 -30.80 -14.80 -28.71
C VAL A 381 -31.22 -16.01 -29.56
N ASP A 382 -30.88 -16.04 -30.84
CA ASP A 382 -31.34 -17.03 -31.84
C ASP A 382 -30.68 -18.42 -31.77
N SER A 383 -29.72 -18.65 -30.86
CA SER A 383 -29.16 -20.01 -30.66
C SER A 383 -29.94 -20.86 -29.65
N LYS A 384 -31.09 -20.40 -29.14
CA LYS A 384 -31.84 -21.02 -28.03
C LYS A 384 -32.88 -22.06 -28.46
N GLU A 385 -33.19 -22.23 -29.75
CA GLU A 385 -34.32 -23.11 -30.16
C GLU A 385 -33.96 -24.51 -30.68
N SER A 386 -32.70 -24.91 -30.76
CA SER A 386 -32.34 -26.18 -31.37
C SER A 386 -31.64 -27.24 -30.53
N SER A 387 -31.43 -27.01 -29.22
CA SER A 387 -30.95 -28.08 -28.34
C SER A 387 -31.56 -27.94 -26.95
N GLY A 388 -32.37 -28.93 -26.60
CA GLY A 388 -33.01 -29.04 -25.27
C GLY A 388 -32.02 -29.24 -24.11
N LEU A 389 -30.97 -28.44 -24.03
CA LEU A 389 -29.98 -28.37 -22.97
C LEU A 389 -30.12 -27.02 -22.29
N SER A 390 -30.45 -27.09 -21.04
CA SER A 390 -30.70 -26.07 -20.02
C SER A 390 -29.97 -24.72 -20.15
N ASP A 391 -30.65 -23.67 -19.69
CA ASP A 391 -30.25 -22.25 -19.50
C ASP A 391 -28.90 -21.97 -18.83
N SER A 392 -28.07 -23.00 -18.55
CA SER A 392 -26.78 -22.89 -17.87
C SER A 392 -25.63 -22.39 -18.78
N ALA A 393 -25.63 -22.72 -20.07
CA ALA A 393 -24.47 -22.46 -20.93
C ALA A 393 -24.30 -20.99 -21.38
N SER A 394 -25.41 -20.25 -21.60
CA SER A 394 -25.34 -18.80 -21.91
C SER A 394 -25.11 -17.96 -20.66
N PHE A 395 -25.56 -18.43 -19.50
CA PHE A 395 -25.26 -17.85 -18.19
C PHE A 395 -23.78 -18.12 -17.80
N GLU A 396 -23.22 -19.28 -18.17
CA GLU A 396 -21.82 -19.61 -17.95
C GLU A 396 -20.86 -18.79 -18.83
N SER A 397 -21.27 -18.35 -20.02
CA SER A 397 -20.45 -17.49 -20.91
C SER A 397 -20.30 -16.07 -20.34
N ALA A 398 -21.38 -15.48 -19.83
CA ALA A 398 -21.38 -14.17 -19.19
C ALA A 398 -20.70 -14.16 -17.81
N MET A 399 -20.59 -15.33 -17.14
CA MET A 399 -19.95 -15.47 -15.83
C MET A 399 -18.42 -15.54 -15.88
N ARG A 400 -17.76 -15.54 -17.05
CA ARG A 400 -16.34 -15.90 -17.17
C ARG A 400 -15.38 -14.87 -16.61
N ILE A 401 -15.71 -13.60 -16.58
CA ILE A 401 -14.83 -12.50 -16.11
C ILE A 401 -15.27 -11.90 -14.80
N ASN A 402 -16.55 -11.98 -14.43
CA ASN A 402 -17.03 -11.50 -13.14
C ASN A 402 -16.31 -12.21 -11.98
N PRO A 403 -15.65 -11.47 -11.07
CA PRO A 403 -14.95 -12.09 -9.95
C PRO A 403 -15.93 -12.59 -8.89
N ASP A 404 -15.70 -13.81 -8.40
CA ASP A 404 -16.23 -14.24 -7.12
C ASP A 404 -15.44 -13.60 -5.98
N VAL A 405 -14.11 -13.43 -6.20
CA VAL A 405 -13.17 -12.86 -5.23
C VAL A 405 -12.27 -11.85 -5.93
N VAL A 406 -12.10 -10.69 -5.32
CA VAL A 406 -11.08 -9.70 -5.69
C VAL A 406 -10.01 -9.66 -4.61
N VAL A 407 -8.75 -9.77 -5.01
CA VAL A 407 -7.58 -9.57 -4.16
C VAL A 407 -6.90 -8.28 -4.56
N VAL A 408 -6.56 -7.44 -3.59
CA VAL A 408 -5.81 -6.20 -3.81
C VAL A 408 -4.61 -6.12 -2.85
N ASP A 409 -3.43 -5.79 -3.39
CA ASP A 409 -2.21 -5.46 -2.64
C ASP A 409 -1.62 -4.14 -3.16
N PRO A 410 -2.33 -3.01 -2.95
CA PRO A 410 -1.96 -1.73 -3.54
C PRO A 410 -0.69 -1.15 -2.90
N PRO A 411 -0.02 -0.20 -3.59
CA PRO A 411 1.07 0.58 -3.01
C PRO A 411 0.58 1.38 -1.79
N ARG A 412 1.51 1.99 -1.02
CA ARG A 412 1.22 2.77 0.21
C ARG A 412 0.13 3.82 0.09
N LYS A 413 -0.15 4.33 -1.10
CA LYS A 413 -1.24 5.31 -1.34
C LYS A 413 -2.65 4.71 -1.27
N GLY A 414 -2.78 3.38 -1.21
CA GLY A 414 -4.05 2.66 -1.30
C GLY A 414 -4.55 2.54 -2.74
N CYS A 415 -5.80 2.09 -2.89
CA CYS A 415 -6.47 2.03 -4.18
C CYS A 415 -6.90 3.43 -4.66
N ASP A 416 -6.97 3.58 -5.99
CA ASP A 416 -7.61 4.74 -6.62
C ASP A 416 -9.14 4.62 -6.50
N GLU A 417 -9.84 5.76 -6.43
CA GLU A 417 -11.30 5.80 -6.29
C GLU A 417 -12.00 5.13 -7.48
N THR A 418 -11.51 5.33 -8.70
CA THR A 418 -12.03 4.68 -9.92
C THR A 418 -11.95 3.16 -9.85
N LEU A 419 -10.87 2.64 -9.25
CA LEU A 419 -10.73 1.19 -9.05
C LEU A 419 -11.69 0.67 -7.99
N LEU A 420 -11.86 1.39 -6.87
CA LEU A 420 -12.82 1.03 -5.84
C LEU A 420 -14.26 1.01 -6.39
N ASP A 421 -14.63 2.02 -7.19
CA ASP A 421 -15.90 2.07 -7.91
C ASP A 421 -16.10 0.84 -8.81
N THR A 422 -15.06 0.46 -9.53
CA THR A 422 -15.11 -0.69 -10.43
C THR A 422 -15.27 -2.00 -9.65
N ILE A 423 -14.54 -2.18 -8.54
CA ILE A 423 -14.69 -3.35 -7.67
C ILE A 423 -16.13 -3.45 -7.14
N VAL A 424 -16.73 -2.31 -6.71
CA VAL A 424 -18.13 -2.27 -6.27
C VAL A 424 -19.08 -2.66 -7.40
N LYS A 425 -18.87 -2.16 -8.63
CA LYS A 425 -19.68 -2.51 -9.82
C LYS A 425 -19.56 -3.99 -10.20
N MET A 426 -18.36 -4.56 -10.15
CA MET A 426 -18.12 -5.98 -10.37
C MET A 426 -18.81 -6.87 -9.33
N ASN A 427 -19.12 -6.30 -8.17
CA ASN A 427 -19.92 -6.90 -7.11
C ASN A 427 -19.44 -8.29 -6.64
N PRO A 428 -18.12 -8.48 -6.36
CA PRO A 428 -17.60 -9.76 -5.90
C PRO A 428 -18.23 -10.18 -4.56
N LYS A 429 -18.29 -11.48 -4.32
CA LYS A 429 -18.79 -12.02 -3.03
C LYS A 429 -17.86 -11.65 -1.89
N ARG A 430 -16.55 -11.61 -2.16
CA ARG A 430 -15.49 -11.34 -1.18
C ARG A 430 -14.40 -10.43 -1.78
N ILE A 431 -13.85 -9.59 -0.93
CA ILE A 431 -12.64 -8.81 -1.23
C ILE A 431 -11.61 -9.15 -0.17
N VAL A 432 -10.43 -9.59 -0.62
CA VAL A 432 -9.25 -9.79 0.25
C VAL A 432 -8.32 -8.60 0.03
N TYR A 433 -8.22 -7.74 1.03
CA TYR A 433 -7.38 -6.55 0.97
C TYR A 433 -6.10 -6.77 1.78
N VAL A 434 -4.94 -6.76 1.12
CA VAL A 434 -3.61 -6.75 1.74
C VAL A 434 -3.10 -5.31 1.73
N SER A 435 -2.53 -4.83 2.83
CA SER A 435 -2.05 -3.45 2.91
C SER A 435 -0.85 -3.30 3.83
N CYS A 436 0.14 -2.54 3.37
CA CYS A 436 1.30 -2.13 4.16
C CYS A 436 1.11 -0.79 4.90
N ASP A 437 -0.05 -0.11 4.73
CA ASP A 437 -0.37 1.16 5.37
C ASP A 437 -1.81 1.15 5.90
N SER A 438 -1.96 1.06 7.22
CA SER A 438 -3.27 0.97 7.86
C SER A 438 -4.12 2.26 7.80
N ALA A 439 -3.51 3.41 7.48
CA ALA A 439 -4.25 4.68 7.36
C ALA A 439 -4.96 4.77 6.00
N THR A 440 -4.27 4.45 4.90
CA THR A 440 -4.89 4.38 3.57
C THR A 440 -5.85 3.21 3.46
N LEU A 441 -5.52 2.07 4.09
CA LEU A 441 -6.44 0.95 4.24
C LEU A 441 -7.77 1.38 4.88
N ALA A 442 -7.73 2.07 6.02
CA ALA A 442 -8.93 2.53 6.72
C ALA A 442 -9.80 3.48 5.87
N ARG A 443 -9.18 4.32 5.03
CA ARG A 443 -9.87 5.17 4.06
C ARG A 443 -10.62 4.34 3.02
N ASP A 444 -9.95 3.36 2.44
CA ASP A 444 -10.51 2.54 1.37
C ASP A 444 -11.61 1.61 1.90
N LEU A 445 -11.42 1.06 3.11
CA LEU A 445 -12.44 0.25 3.79
C LEU A 445 -13.71 1.05 4.12
N LYS A 446 -13.57 2.32 4.50
CA LYS A 446 -14.72 3.21 4.70
C LYS A 446 -15.56 3.35 3.43
N TYR A 447 -14.89 3.46 2.28
CA TYR A 447 -15.56 3.53 0.99
C TYR A 447 -16.30 2.20 0.67
N LEU A 448 -15.62 1.06 0.79
CA LEU A 448 -16.20 -0.25 0.52
C LEU A 448 -17.37 -0.57 1.48
N ALA A 449 -17.24 -0.22 2.76
CA ALA A 449 -18.31 -0.40 3.74
C ALA A 449 -19.55 0.44 3.42
N ALA A 450 -19.37 1.68 2.93
CA ALA A 450 -20.48 2.52 2.48
C ALA A 450 -21.17 1.98 1.21
N ASN A 451 -20.54 1.03 0.49
CA ASN A 451 -21.00 0.46 -0.76
C ASN A 451 -21.34 -1.04 -0.67
N GLY A 452 -21.78 -1.52 0.50
CA GLY A 452 -22.39 -2.84 0.66
C GLY A 452 -21.42 -3.97 1.00
N TYR A 453 -20.25 -3.65 1.58
CA TYR A 453 -19.33 -4.64 2.13
C TYR A 453 -19.17 -4.48 3.63
N GLU A 454 -19.20 -5.57 4.36
CA GLU A 454 -18.86 -5.61 5.78
C GLU A 454 -17.43 -6.11 5.98
N ILE A 455 -16.77 -5.60 7.02
CA ILE A 455 -15.43 -6.03 7.40
C ILE A 455 -15.57 -7.25 8.29
N ALA A 456 -15.39 -8.43 7.70
CA ALA A 456 -15.59 -9.70 8.41
C ALA A 456 -14.39 -10.06 9.30
N ARG A 457 -13.16 -9.80 8.87
CA ARG A 457 -11.94 -10.17 9.62
C ARG A 457 -10.80 -9.21 9.35
N VAL A 458 -10.02 -8.90 10.39
CA VAL A 458 -8.84 -8.02 10.35
C VAL A 458 -7.65 -8.75 10.98
N GLN A 459 -6.66 -9.13 10.17
CA GLN A 459 -5.46 -9.82 10.62
C GLN A 459 -4.20 -9.02 10.33
N PRO A 460 -3.61 -8.36 11.32
CA PRO A 460 -2.28 -7.77 11.16
C PRO A 460 -1.18 -8.85 11.16
N VAL A 461 -0.12 -8.60 10.39
CA VAL A 461 1.07 -9.47 10.28
C VAL A 461 2.32 -8.61 10.40
N ASP A 462 3.24 -9.01 11.26
CA ASP A 462 4.52 -8.31 11.39
C ASP A 462 5.52 -8.77 10.32
N GLN A 463 5.47 -8.12 9.17
CA GLN A 463 6.40 -8.33 8.05
C GLN A 463 7.76 -7.66 8.29
N PHE A 464 7.79 -6.61 9.14
CA PHE A 464 8.94 -5.72 9.33
C PHE A 464 9.22 -5.48 10.82
N ALA A 465 9.71 -6.50 11.53
CA ALA A 465 10.11 -6.36 12.92
C ALA A 465 11.08 -5.19 13.13
N HIS A 466 11.05 -4.58 14.30
CA HIS A 466 11.85 -3.41 14.70
C HIS A 466 11.55 -2.11 13.95
N THR A 467 10.53 -2.12 13.09
CA THR A 467 10.01 -0.93 12.41
C THR A 467 8.57 -0.65 12.81
N VAL A 468 8.08 0.55 12.54
CA VAL A 468 6.68 0.94 12.81
C VAL A 468 5.68 0.35 11.81
N HIS A 469 6.15 -0.29 10.74
CA HIS A 469 5.31 -0.82 9.68
C HIS A 469 4.62 -2.13 10.08
N VAL A 470 3.40 -2.32 9.62
CA VAL A 470 2.61 -3.53 9.80
C VAL A 470 1.83 -3.81 8.51
N GLU A 471 1.88 -5.06 8.06
CA GLU A 471 0.99 -5.54 7.00
C GLU A 471 -0.34 -5.95 7.61
N THR A 472 -1.42 -5.80 6.88
CA THR A 472 -2.75 -6.19 7.36
C THR A 472 -3.53 -6.88 6.25
N VAL A 473 -4.08 -8.05 6.53
CA VAL A 473 -5.00 -8.75 5.62
C VAL A 473 -6.42 -8.56 6.14
N ILE A 474 -7.29 -8.10 5.27
CA ILE A 474 -8.71 -7.88 5.56
C ILE A 474 -9.55 -8.78 4.68
N LEU A 475 -10.57 -9.41 5.28
CA LEU A 475 -11.68 -10.00 4.56
C LEU A 475 -12.87 -9.06 4.62
N LEU A 476 -13.35 -8.64 3.45
CA LEU A 476 -14.66 -8.01 3.31
C LEU A 476 -15.60 -9.00 2.62
N SER A 477 -16.79 -9.12 3.18
CA SER A 477 -17.89 -9.91 2.62
C SER A 477 -18.99 -8.97 2.16
N ARG A 478 -19.62 -9.31 1.03
CA ARG A 478 -20.76 -8.54 0.56
C ARG A 478 -21.93 -8.76 1.52
N THR A 479 -22.53 -7.66 1.97
CA THR A 479 -23.80 -7.73 2.72
C THR A 479 -24.91 -8.17 1.78
N VAL A 480 -25.41 -9.39 1.98
CA VAL A 480 -26.63 -9.82 1.31
C VAL A 480 -27.78 -9.24 2.13
N PRO A 481 -28.75 -8.52 1.53
CA PRO A 481 -29.95 -8.12 2.26
C PRO A 481 -30.61 -9.35 2.85
N ASP A 482 -30.93 -9.34 4.14
CA ASP A 482 -31.53 -10.49 4.88
C ASP A 482 -32.86 -10.99 4.32
N ALA A 483 -33.48 -10.21 3.43
CA ALA A 483 -34.64 -10.65 2.64
C ALA A 483 -34.78 -9.79 1.37
N VAL A 484 -34.87 -10.44 0.22
CA VAL A 484 -35.45 -9.83 -0.97
C VAL A 484 -36.95 -9.96 -0.86
N ILE A 485 -37.63 -8.96 -0.34
CA ILE A 485 -39.10 -8.88 -0.43
C ILE A 485 -39.39 -8.54 -1.90
N LYS A 486 -39.77 -9.55 -2.69
CA LYS A 486 -40.37 -9.30 -4.01
C LYS A 486 -41.76 -8.75 -3.75
N VAL A 487 -41.90 -7.44 -3.71
CA VAL A 487 -43.19 -6.77 -3.75
C VAL A 487 -43.60 -6.73 -5.22
N ASN A 488 -44.55 -7.58 -5.61
CA ASN A 488 -45.26 -7.38 -6.85
C ASN A 488 -46.19 -6.18 -6.65
N LEU A 489 -45.70 -5.00 -7.07
CA LEU A 489 -46.53 -3.80 -7.15
C LEU A 489 -47.42 -3.94 -8.38
N ASP A 490 -48.73 -4.17 -8.20
CA ASP A 490 -49.67 -3.97 -9.26
C ASP A 490 -49.83 -2.48 -9.51
N MET A 491 -49.22 -2.03 -10.61
CA MET A 491 -49.16 -0.60 -10.98
C MET A 491 -50.53 0.00 -11.35
N SER A 492 -51.60 -0.81 -11.38
CA SER A 492 -52.97 -0.38 -11.68
C SER A 492 -53.72 0.17 -10.47
N GLU A 493 -53.26 -0.06 -9.23
CA GLU A 493 -53.89 0.39 -7.98
C GLU A 493 -53.13 1.53 -7.26
N LEU A 494 -52.04 2.00 -7.83
CA LEU A 494 -51.28 3.15 -7.28
C LEU A 494 -51.85 4.45 -7.85
N ASP A 495 -52.70 5.10 -7.08
CA ASP A 495 -52.89 6.55 -7.18
C ASP A 495 -51.52 7.19 -6.96
N VAL A 496 -50.91 7.65 -8.06
CA VAL A 496 -49.64 8.34 -8.05
C VAL A 496 -49.84 9.73 -7.44
N THR A 497 -49.94 9.78 -6.11
CA THR A 497 -49.68 11.01 -5.39
C THR A 497 -48.17 11.20 -5.36
N SER A 498 -47.71 12.01 -6.35
CA SER A 498 -46.43 12.77 -6.37
C SER A 498 -45.28 12.15 -5.54
N ALA A 499 -44.61 11.11 -6.07
CA ALA A 499 -43.21 10.84 -5.71
C ALA A 499 -42.39 11.99 -6.28
N GLU A 500 -41.86 12.85 -5.42
CA GLU A 500 -41.08 14.03 -5.70
C GLU A 500 -39.92 13.77 -6.69
N SER A 501 -40.06 14.10 -7.94
CA SER A 501 -38.94 14.27 -8.85
C SER A 501 -38.22 15.57 -8.49
N LYS A 502 -37.27 15.51 -7.56
CA LYS A 502 -36.45 16.69 -7.22
C LYS A 502 -35.50 16.96 -8.39
N ALA A 503 -35.79 17.99 -9.18
CA ALA A 503 -34.87 18.43 -10.22
C ALA A 503 -33.50 18.75 -9.62
N THR A 504 -32.47 18.31 -10.32
CA THR A 504 -31.07 18.59 -9.95
C THR A 504 -30.73 20.07 -10.15
N TYR A 505 -29.71 20.57 -9.49
CA TYR A 505 -29.22 21.94 -9.71
C TYR A 505 -28.89 22.22 -11.18
N LYS A 506 -28.36 21.23 -11.87
CA LYS A 506 -27.99 21.33 -13.29
C LYS A 506 -29.21 21.52 -14.19
N GLU A 507 -30.27 20.76 -13.97
CA GLU A 507 -31.53 20.90 -14.71
C GLU A 507 -32.18 22.26 -14.50
N ILE A 508 -32.15 22.80 -13.28
CA ILE A 508 -32.63 24.14 -12.99
C ILE A 508 -31.77 25.20 -13.70
N GLN A 509 -30.45 25.06 -13.71
CA GLN A 509 -29.55 25.97 -14.42
C GLN A 509 -29.79 25.97 -15.94
N GLU A 510 -29.94 24.78 -16.53
CA GLU A 510 -30.20 24.60 -17.95
C GLU A 510 -31.56 25.20 -18.34
N TYR A 511 -32.58 24.98 -17.54
CA TYR A 511 -33.90 25.58 -17.77
C TYR A 511 -33.84 27.11 -17.75
N VAL A 512 -33.23 27.70 -16.72
CA VAL A 512 -33.10 29.15 -16.59
C VAL A 512 -32.25 29.74 -17.71
N GLN A 513 -31.17 29.06 -18.09
CA GLN A 513 -30.33 29.51 -19.21
C GLN A 513 -31.08 29.46 -20.54
N ASN A 514 -31.82 28.40 -20.83
CA ASN A 514 -32.52 28.21 -22.09
C ASN A 514 -33.74 29.13 -22.23
N LYS A 515 -34.46 29.37 -21.14
CA LYS A 515 -35.71 30.16 -21.17
C LYS A 515 -35.49 31.68 -21.02
N TYR A 516 -34.51 32.05 -20.18
CA TYR A 516 -34.28 33.44 -19.78
C TYR A 516 -32.93 34.00 -20.21
N GLY A 517 -32.02 33.18 -20.71
CA GLY A 517 -30.65 33.56 -21.03
C GLY A 517 -29.80 33.94 -19.80
N LEU A 518 -30.25 33.59 -18.58
CA LEU A 518 -29.63 33.99 -17.33
C LEU A 518 -28.79 32.86 -16.76
N HIS A 519 -27.55 33.17 -16.41
CA HIS A 519 -26.68 32.24 -15.68
C HIS A 519 -26.95 32.33 -14.17
N VAL A 520 -27.38 31.22 -13.55
CA VAL A 520 -27.60 31.08 -12.10
C VAL A 520 -26.65 30.08 -11.48
N THR A 521 -26.16 30.38 -10.27
CA THR A 521 -25.24 29.52 -9.55
C THR A 521 -25.99 28.61 -8.56
N ASN A 522 -25.35 27.51 -8.13
CA ASN A 522 -25.90 26.62 -7.10
C ASN A 522 -26.27 27.39 -5.82
N LEU A 523 -25.48 28.42 -5.44
CA LEU A 523 -25.76 29.28 -4.29
C LEU A 523 -27.08 30.01 -4.42
N TYR A 524 -27.37 30.57 -5.58
CA TYR A 524 -28.64 31.31 -5.84
C TYR A 524 -29.84 30.37 -5.83
N ILE A 525 -29.71 29.19 -6.42
CA ILE A 525 -30.75 28.15 -6.39
C ILE A 525 -31.03 27.71 -4.96
N ALA A 526 -29.96 27.47 -4.14
CA ALA A 526 -30.10 27.12 -2.74
C ALA A 526 -30.81 28.20 -1.91
N GLN A 527 -30.48 29.48 -2.14
CA GLN A 527 -31.15 30.60 -1.48
C GLN A 527 -32.65 30.62 -1.76
N VAL A 528 -33.04 30.45 -3.02
CA VAL A 528 -34.48 30.43 -3.41
C VAL A 528 -35.17 29.17 -2.89
N LYS A 529 -34.57 27.99 -2.98
CA LYS A 529 -35.12 26.76 -2.40
C LYS A 529 -35.39 26.89 -0.90
N GLN A 530 -34.45 27.52 -0.18
CA GLN A 530 -34.59 27.76 1.26
C GLN A 530 -35.75 28.71 1.60
N GLU A 531 -36.04 29.71 0.76
CA GLU A 531 -37.18 30.59 0.93
C GLU A 531 -38.52 29.82 0.87
N PHE A 532 -38.60 28.76 0.08
CA PHE A 532 -39.78 27.91 -0.06
C PHE A 532 -39.78 26.68 0.85
N GLY A 533 -38.88 26.64 1.85
CA GLY A 533 -38.84 25.56 2.85
C GLY A 533 -38.29 24.21 2.35
N ILE A 534 -37.67 24.18 1.17
CA ILE A 534 -37.02 22.99 0.63
C ILE A 534 -35.69 22.79 1.39
N ILE A 535 -35.65 21.83 2.31
CA ILE A 535 -34.48 21.58 3.18
C ILE A 535 -33.42 20.83 2.40
N GLU A 536 -32.25 21.46 2.22
CA GLU A 536 -31.04 20.80 1.75
C GLU A 536 -30.12 20.44 2.91
N ARG A 537 -29.24 19.42 2.72
CA ARG A 537 -28.32 18.94 3.76
C ARG A 537 -27.49 20.11 4.34
N LYS A 538 -27.40 20.21 5.67
CA LYS A 538 -26.53 21.16 6.35
C LYS A 538 -25.08 20.94 5.95
N ASN A 539 -24.46 21.93 5.33
CA ASN A 539 -23.02 21.94 5.07
C ASN A 539 -22.27 22.10 6.41
N TYR A 540 -21.43 21.14 6.77
CA TYR A 540 -20.62 21.15 7.98
C TYR A 540 -19.38 22.06 7.93
N ASN A 541 -19.08 22.69 6.80
CA ASN A 541 -17.97 23.64 6.63
C ASN A 541 -18.47 25.09 6.64
N VAL A 542 -18.85 25.57 7.83
CA VAL A 542 -19.03 27.01 8.06
C VAL A 542 -17.66 27.58 8.45
N GLY A 543 -16.91 28.10 7.48
CA GLY A 543 -15.70 28.87 7.74
C GLY A 543 -16.05 30.09 8.61
N ALA A 544 -15.37 30.25 9.73
CA ALA A 544 -15.45 31.45 10.56
C ALA A 544 -14.78 32.62 9.82
N GLY A 545 -15.54 33.37 9.02
CA GLY A 545 -15.07 34.58 8.35
C GLY A 545 -16.24 35.37 7.79
N LYS A 546 -16.37 36.64 8.22
CA LYS A 546 -17.34 37.62 7.73
C LYS A 546 -17.08 37.98 6.26
N SER A 547 -17.41 37.10 5.31
CA SER A 547 -17.54 37.46 3.90
C SER A 547 -19.02 37.69 3.60
N ARG A 548 -19.35 38.80 2.95
CA ARG A 548 -20.72 39.08 2.44
C ARG A 548 -21.07 37.98 1.46
N VAL A 549 -22.03 37.12 1.82
CA VAL A 549 -22.59 36.10 0.91
C VAL A 549 -23.34 36.84 -0.19
N PRO A 550 -23.03 36.67 -1.50
CA PRO A 550 -23.77 37.28 -2.60
C PRO A 550 -25.24 36.87 -2.54
N GLN A 551 -26.13 37.85 -2.64
CA GLN A 551 -27.58 37.62 -2.66
C GLN A 551 -28.06 37.47 -4.12
N VAL A 552 -29.06 36.62 -4.33
CA VAL A 552 -29.70 36.45 -5.63
C VAL A 552 -30.40 37.76 -6.06
N THR A 553 -30.22 38.16 -7.32
CA THR A 553 -30.91 39.36 -7.84
C THR A 553 -32.38 39.04 -8.08
N PRO A 554 -33.31 40.07 -8.03
CA PRO A 554 -34.74 39.85 -8.24
C PRO A 554 -35.06 39.10 -9.53
N GLU A 555 -34.41 39.46 -10.63
CA GLU A 555 -34.60 38.84 -11.95
C GLU A 555 -34.21 37.36 -11.96
N LYS A 556 -33.05 37.01 -11.39
CA LYS A 556 -32.61 35.62 -11.29
C LYS A 556 -33.45 34.81 -10.28
N ARG A 557 -33.95 35.47 -9.25
CA ARG A 557 -34.85 34.87 -8.27
C ARG A 557 -36.16 34.42 -8.92
N GLU A 558 -36.79 35.30 -9.72
CA GLU A 558 -38.03 34.99 -10.45
C GLU A 558 -37.83 33.86 -11.46
N ALA A 559 -36.72 33.87 -12.20
CA ALA A 559 -36.40 32.80 -13.15
C ALA A 559 -36.18 31.44 -12.45
N ILE A 560 -35.56 31.42 -11.24
CA ILE A 560 -35.40 30.19 -10.44
C ILE A 560 -36.76 29.72 -9.90
N ILE A 561 -37.62 30.63 -9.44
CA ILE A 561 -38.98 30.28 -8.98
C ILE A 561 -39.79 29.64 -10.10
N ASP A 562 -39.73 30.18 -11.30
CA ASP A 562 -40.40 29.63 -12.47
C ASP A 562 -39.84 28.22 -12.81
N ALA A 563 -38.54 28.03 -12.74
CA ALA A 563 -37.93 26.71 -12.89
C ALA A 563 -38.44 25.71 -11.83
N LEU A 564 -38.49 26.13 -10.55
CA LEU A 564 -38.98 25.29 -9.47
C LEU A 564 -40.46 24.91 -9.64
N LYS A 565 -41.28 25.82 -10.17
CA LYS A 565 -42.69 25.54 -10.54
C LYS A 565 -42.75 24.57 -11.72
N TYR A 566 -41.94 24.78 -12.75
CA TYR A 566 -41.91 23.90 -13.93
C TYR A 566 -41.57 22.45 -13.53
N PHE A 567 -40.64 22.27 -12.63
CA PHE A 567 -40.26 20.98 -12.09
C PHE A 567 -41.15 20.50 -10.89
N GLN A 568 -42.28 21.16 -10.66
CA GLN A 568 -43.27 20.85 -9.62
C GLN A 568 -42.66 20.72 -8.19
N MET A 569 -41.58 21.47 -7.94
CA MET A 569 -40.91 21.49 -6.62
C MET A 569 -41.58 22.48 -5.64
N ILE A 570 -42.34 23.45 -6.16
CA ILE A 570 -43.16 24.42 -5.41
C ILE A 570 -44.48 24.65 -6.17
N VAL A 571 -45.51 25.02 -5.41
CA VAL A 571 -46.88 25.31 -5.96
C VAL A 571 -46.95 26.67 -6.63
#